data_e766ee955bb148368d11a8306c58a8d0
#
_entry.id   e766ee955bb148368d11a8306c58a8d0
#
_cell.length_a   1.000
_cell.length_b   1.000
_cell.length_c   1.000
_cell.angle_alpha   90.00
_cell.angle_beta   90.00
_cell.angle_gamma   90.00
#
_symmetry.space_group_name_H-M   'P 1'
#
loop_
_entity.id
_entity.type
_entity.pdbx_description
1 polymer ?
#
loop_
_entity_poly.entity_id
_entity_poly.type
_entity_poly.pdbx_seq_one_letter_code
_entity_poly.pdbx_strand_id
1 'polypeptide(L)'
;MKIVKEENTNLPPKGVMYYGQNETRSPWWKEYWGIKQNLHQSSVGAIVFLPVEDRCFAITFGMSYHNLQDQSYEYDFGLRTTLNTLDPEKIKSTDLLIPESSKRERIQIPNASSLTFFDFNADESIVKRLTGAVKEEYRDFLRNATGSSNLKFTTSCDPHELIALCSKLLTIYKKRDYEISFPNLQNISPIKDPTIISELDQYLLEAYNNNDINLTLGIPDIVDYSTNFKIRYHCSHKRSKEFEDVFIGNYREFLNQSQINIEDISTFSKHSLHILDENGNKRESYTIYRSFLFDCKHKGKSYHLNDGSWFQINDNFIDKLKNELDPLFIDNHDILCDCNKKREDEYNSYVCDSSPKDSILYCLDKKSIAPQGQSAIEPCDLIILRENVAELVHNKISTRSASLSHLFNQGVNSATILRQNPESKDKLKELINHDSGFNNQIDNNQYCVTYGIISNKDRRLKSDSLPIFSRMSLLRCARTLSLMNIKINVFLIKDNVNRKQLD
;
A
#
# COMPACT_ATOMS: atom_id res chain seq x y z
N MET A 1 -6.80 -5.45 -32.61
CA MET A 1 -7.67 -4.34 -33.08
C MET A 1 -7.42 -4.07 -34.54
N LYS A 2 -8.43 -3.60 -35.28
CA LYS A 2 -8.34 -3.20 -36.69
C LYS A 2 -8.22 -1.68 -36.78
N ILE A 3 -7.47 -1.17 -37.74
CA ILE A 3 -7.39 0.27 -38.01
C ILE A 3 -8.61 0.68 -38.84
N VAL A 4 -9.25 1.78 -38.46
CA VAL A 4 -10.30 2.39 -39.29
C VAL A 4 -9.63 3.24 -40.37
N LYS A 5 -9.83 2.84 -41.62
CA LYS A 5 -9.38 3.59 -42.83
C LYS A 5 -10.56 4.08 -43.65
N GLU A 6 -11.68 4.36 -43.03
CA GLU A 6 -12.89 4.77 -43.75
C GLU A 6 -12.84 6.26 -44.08
N GLU A 7 -13.07 6.63 -45.33
CA GLU A 7 -13.06 8.01 -45.83
C GLU A 7 -14.21 8.89 -45.32
N ASN A 8 -15.22 8.30 -44.65
CA ASN A 8 -16.41 8.98 -44.16
C ASN A 8 -16.57 8.91 -42.62
N THR A 9 -15.50 9.05 -41.87
CA THR A 9 -15.57 9.08 -40.40
C THR A 9 -15.59 10.52 -39.91
N ASN A 10 -16.33 10.76 -38.79
CA ASN A 10 -16.29 12.03 -38.05
C ASN A 10 -15.04 12.16 -37.18
N LEU A 11 -13.93 11.49 -37.55
CA LEU A 11 -12.68 11.61 -36.81
C LEU A 11 -12.09 13.01 -36.97
N PRO A 12 -11.58 13.61 -35.90
CA PRO A 12 -10.86 14.86 -36.00
C PRO A 12 -9.64 14.76 -36.92
N PRO A 13 -9.17 15.87 -37.50
CA PRO A 13 -7.98 15.91 -38.36
C PRO A 13 -6.77 15.23 -37.66
N LYS A 14 -6.05 14.38 -38.42
CA LYS A 14 -4.91 13.59 -37.93
C LYS A 14 -5.28 12.55 -36.85
N GLY A 15 -6.55 12.36 -36.51
CA GLY A 15 -7.00 11.32 -35.60
C GLY A 15 -6.86 9.93 -36.25
N VAL A 16 -6.44 8.95 -35.45
CA VAL A 16 -6.34 7.54 -35.85
C VAL A 16 -7.16 6.70 -34.88
N MET A 17 -8.07 5.88 -35.40
CA MET A 17 -8.92 5.02 -34.58
C MET A 17 -8.59 3.56 -34.79
N TYR A 18 -8.47 2.84 -33.69
CA TYR A 18 -8.40 1.38 -33.65
C TYR A 18 -9.64 0.85 -32.96
N TYR A 19 -10.30 -0.13 -33.53
CA TYR A 19 -11.42 -0.79 -32.87
C TYR A 19 -11.31 -2.33 -32.98
N GLY A 20 -12.02 -3.01 -32.15
CA GLY A 20 -12.06 -4.48 -32.18
C GLY A 20 -13.13 -5.04 -31.29
N GLN A 21 -13.51 -6.27 -31.61
CA GLN A 21 -14.43 -7.07 -30.84
C GLN A 21 -13.67 -8.29 -30.33
N ASN A 22 -13.83 -8.63 -29.06
CA ASN A 22 -13.28 -9.86 -28.51
C ASN A 22 -14.02 -11.07 -29.08
N GLU A 23 -13.34 -12.22 -29.06
CA GLU A 23 -13.98 -13.49 -29.44
C GLU A 23 -15.26 -13.68 -28.64
N THR A 24 -16.30 -14.12 -29.35
CA THR A 24 -17.60 -14.40 -28.77
C THR A 24 -17.49 -15.64 -27.89
N ARG A 25 -17.84 -15.53 -26.63
CA ARG A 25 -17.78 -16.64 -25.67
C ARG A 25 -19.17 -17.00 -25.18
N SER A 26 -19.41 -18.30 -25.03
CA SER A 26 -20.61 -18.76 -24.33
C SER A 26 -20.47 -18.46 -22.84
N PRO A 27 -21.50 -17.90 -22.18
CA PRO A 27 -21.47 -17.75 -20.73
C PRO A 27 -21.36 -19.12 -20.05
N TRP A 28 -20.50 -19.23 -19.03
CA TRP A 28 -20.28 -20.51 -18.31
C TRP A 28 -21.55 -21.12 -17.72
N TRP A 29 -22.47 -20.31 -17.20
CA TRP A 29 -23.73 -20.75 -16.62
C TRP A 29 -24.71 -21.35 -17.63
N LYS A 30 -24.51 -21.10 -18.93
CA LYS A 30 -25.31 -21.71 -20.00
C LYS A 30 -25.17 -23.22 -20.00
N GLU A 31 -23.96 -23.75 -19.93
CA GLU A 31 -23.69 -25.19 -19.86
C GLU A 31 -24.14 -25.76 -18.51
N TYR A 32 -23.83 -25.07 -17.44
CA TYR A 32 -24.20 -25.45 -16.09
C TYR A 32 -25.71 -25.68 -15.94
N TRP A 33 -26.55 -24.83 -16.52
CA TRP A 33 -28.01 -24.93 -16.49
C TRP A 33 -28.61 -25.67 -17.69
N GLY A 34 -27.82 -26.25 -18.58
CA GLY A 34 -28.27 -27.00 -19.75
C GLY A 34 -29.09 -26.17 -20.75
N ILE A 35 -28.84 -24.85 -20.84
CA ILE A 35 -29.56 -23.95 -21.74
C ILE A 35 -29.17 -24.20 -23.18
N LYS A 36 -30.13 -24.65 -24.01
CA LYS A 36 -29.89 -24.97 -25.42
C LYS A 36 -29.85 -23.75 -26.33
N GLN A 37 -30.41 -22.62 -25.87
CA GLN A 37 -30.41 -21.37 -26.62
C GLN A 37 -28.98 -20.87 -26.90
N ASN A 38 -28.74 -20.37 -28.11
CA ASN A 38 -27.42 -19.89 -28.50
C ASN A 38 -27.17 -18.50 -27.92
N LEU A 39 -26.60 -18.47 -26.71
CA LEU A 39 -26.24 -17.24 -25.98
C LEU A 39 -24.74 -16.98 -26.14
N HIS A 40 -24.39 -15.76 -26.57
CA HIS A 40 -23.02 -15.35 -26.77
C HIS A 40 -22.78 -13.99 -26.08
N GLN A 41 -21.62 -13.86 -25.49
CA GLN A 41 -21.15 -12.61 -24.90
C GLN A 41 -19.91 -12.16 -25.63
N SER A 42 -19.90 -10.90 -26.08
CA SER A 42 -18.75 -10.26 -26.68
C SER A 42 -18.62 -8.84 -26.17
N SER A 43 -17.40 -8.33 -26.07
CA SER A 43 -17.13 -6.94 -25.76
C SER A 43 -16.50 -6.24 -26.95
N VAL A 44 -16.96 -5.03 -27.23
CA VAL A 44 -16.42 -4.15 -28.27
C VAL A 44 -15.66 -3.01 -27.60
N GLY A 45 -14.51 -2.66 -28.16
CA GLY A 45 -13.72 -1.55 -27.66
C GLY A 45 -13.06 -0.78 -28.79
N ALA A 46 -12.74 0.48 -28.55
CA ALA A 46 -12.03 1.32 -29.49
C ALA A 46 -11.03 2.24 -28.76
N ILE A 47 -9.97 2.63 -29.48
CA ILE A 47 -9.01 3.65 -29.05
C ILE A 47 -8.87 4.67 -30.18
N VAL A 48 -9.03 5.93 -29.85
CA VAL A 48 -8.76 7.05 -30.75
C VAL A 48 -7.52 7.77 -30.29
N PHE A 49 -6.52 7.85 -31.14
CA PHE A 49 -5.31 8.63 -30.92
C PHE A 49 -5.45 9.99 -31.59
N LEU A 50 -5.34 11.07 -30.80
CA LEU A 50 -5.44 12.44 -31.27
C LEU A 50 -4.15 13.19 -30.94
N PRO A 51 -3.34 13.57 -31.95
CA PRO A 51 -2.24 14.50 -31.75
C PRO A 51 -2.75 15.88 -31.37
N VAL A 52 -2.29 16.41 -30.24
CA VAL A 52 -2.65 17.74 -29.71
C VAL A 52 -1.39 18.41 -29.22
N GLU A 53 -0.99 19.50 -29.84
CA GLU A 53 0.28 20.19 -29.54
C GLU A 53 1.49 19.24 -29.60
N ASP A 54 2.23 19.12 -28.51
CA ASP A 54 3.41 18.24 -28.34
C ASP A 54 3.05 16.85 -27.77
N ARG A 55 1.76 16.52 -27.61
CA ARG A 55 1.26 15.31 -26.98
C ARG A 55 0.29 14.54 -27.89
N CYS A 56 0.01 13.30 -27.50
CA CYS A 56 -0.99 12.48 -28.13
C CYS A 56 -1.99 11.99 -27.07
N PHE A 57 -3.26 12.30 -27.28
CA PHE A 57 -4.32 11.78 -26.43
C PHE A 57 -4.78 10.41 -26.91
N ALA A 58 -4.94 9.47 -25.99
CA ALA A 58 -5.57 8.18 -26.26
C ALA A 58 -6.96 8.17 -25.61
N ILE A 59 -8.01 8.29 -26.41
CA ILE A 59 -9.40 8.21 -25.94
C ILE A 59 -9.86 6.76 -26.07
N THR A 60 -10.22 6.14 -24.95
CA THR A 60 -10.55 4.71 -24.89
C THR A 60 -12.03 4.48 -24.64
N PHE A 61 -12.62 3.54 -25.35
CA PHE A 61 -14.01 3.11 -25.22
C PHE A 61 -14.07 1.63 -24.85
N GLY A 62 -14.97 1.28 -23.91
CA GLY A 62 -15.05 -0.08 -23.37
C GLY A 62 -13.78 -0.45 -22.62
N MET A 63 -13.39 -1.73 -22.68
CA MET A 63 -12.20 -2.27 -21.98
C MET A 63 -10.91 -2.14 -22.81
N SER A 64 -10.90 -1.26 -23.81
CA SER A 64 -9.76 -1.15 -24.75
C SER A 64 -8.49 -0.55 -24.14
N TYR A 65 -8.60 0.14 -23.00
CA TYR A 65 -7.44 0.70 -22.27
C TYR A 65 -6.40 -0.38 -21.90
N HIS A 66 -6.79 -1.65 -21.73
CA HIS A 66 -5.86 -2.76 -21.51
C HIS A 66 -4.91 -3.04 -22.69
N ASN A 67 -5.15 -2.43 -23.85
CA ASN A 67 -4.26 -2.57 -25.01
C ASN A 67 -3.21 -1.45 -25.08
N LEU A 68 -3.26 -0.46 -24.17
CA LEU A 68 -2.19 0.52 -24.01
C LEU A 68 -1.06 -0.12 -23.21
N GLN A 69 0.17 0.12 -23.64
CA GLN A 69 1.33 -0.35 -22.90
C GLN A 69 1.54 0.51 -21.68
N ASP A 70 1.81 -0.11 -20.53
CA ASP A 70 2.29 0.57 -19.36
C ASP A 70 3.54 1.40 -19.72
N GLN A 71 3.69 2.56 -19.13
CA GLN A 71 4.74 3.55 -19.44
C GLN A 71 4.61 4.32 -20.76
N SER A 72 3.64 3.98 -21.64
CA SER A 72 3.40 4.74 -22.87
C SER A 72 2.54 6.00 -22.67
N TYR A 73 2.02 6.23 -21.45
CA TYR A 73 1.15 7.35 -21.12
C TYR A 73 1.55 8.02 -19.80
N GLU A 74 1.12 9.27 -19.63
CA GLU A 74 1.30 10.02 -18.38
C GLU A 74 0.41 9.43 -17.28
N TYR A 75 1.01 8.71 -16.34
CA TYR A 75 0.29 7.96 -15.31
C TYR A 75 -0.48 8.85 -14.30
N ASP A 76 -0.14 10.14 -14.17
CA ASP A 76 -0.79 11.11 -13.30
C ASP A 76 -1.76 12.05 -14.04
N PHE A 77 -1.95 11.87 -15.36
CA PHE A 77 -2.76 12.78 -16.18
C PHE A 77 -4.17 12.97 -15.62
N GLY A 78 -4.86 11.86 -15.36
CA GLY A 78 -6.22 11.92 -14.84
C GLY A 78 -6.29 12.53 -13.45
N LEU A 79 -5.45 12.07 -12.53
CA LEU A 79 -5.44 12.55 -11.14
C LEU A 79 -5.09 14.04 -11.09
N ARG A 80 -4.02 14.47 -11.75
CA ARG A 80 -3.57 15.85 -11.73
C ARG A 80 -4.56 16.81 -12.39
N THR A 81 -5.13 16.42 -13.53
CA THR A 81 -6.19 17.20 -14.17
C THR A 81 -7.41 17.34 -13.26
N THR A 82 -7.80 16.24 -12.60
CA THR A 82 -8.91 16.24 -11.65
C THR A 82 -8.63 17.12 -10.45
N LEU A 83 -7.46 17.03 -9.84
CA LEU A 83 -7.06 17.89 -8.72
C LEU A 83 -7.09 19.38 -9.06
N ASN A 84 -6.71 19.77 -10.28
CA ASN A 84 -6.78 21.17 -10.73
C ASN A 84 -8.21 21.63 -10.98
N THR A 85 -9.11 20.72 -11.36
CA THR A 85 -10.50 21.06 -11.74
C THR A 85 -11.52 20.90 -10.64
N LEU A 86 -11.30 20.00 -9.67
CA LEU A 86 -12.28 19.75 -8.60
C LEU A 86 -12.40 20.90 -7.62
N ASP A 87 -13.61 21.07 -7.14
CA ASP A 87 -13.92 21.86 -5.95
C ASP A 87 -13.49 21.04 -4.71
N PRO A 88 -12.51 21.53 -3.91
CA PRO A 88 -11.99 20.77 -2.75
C PRO A 88 -13.06 20.39 -1.73
N GLU A 89 -14.17 21.15 -1.66
CA GLU A 89 -15.28 20.91 -0.74
C GLU A 89 -16.36 19.99 -1.32
N LYS A 90 -16.16 19.46 -2.56
CA LYS A 90 -17.18 18.67 -3.26
C LYS A 90 -16.66 17.33 -3.78
N ILE A 91 -15.87 16.66 -2.97
CA ILE A 91 -15.37 15.30 -3.25
C ILE A 91 -16.45 14.29 -2.89
N LYS A 92 -16.61 13.26 -3.71
CA LYS A 92 -17.60 12.17 -3.54
C LYS A 92 -16.97 10.81 -3.31
N SER A 93 -15.78 10.59 -3.85
CA SER A 93 -15.10 9.31 -3.72
C SER A 93 -13.60 9.49 -3.85
N THR A 94 -12.86 8.70 -3.08
CA THR A 94 -11.41 8.59 -3.18
C THR A 94 -10.96 7.14 -3.10
N ASP A 95 -9.92 6.79 -3.85
CA ASP A 95 -9.15 5.58 -3.64
C ASP A 95 -7.80 5.99 -3.03
N LEU A 96 -7.53 5.48 -1.85
CA LEU A 96 -6.30 5.71 -1.12
C LEU A 96 -5.42 4.46 -1.16
N LEU A 97 -4.14 4.65 -1.28
CA LEU A 97 -3.11 3.65 -1.07
C LEU A 97 -2.37 3.99 0.20
N ILE A 98 -2.30 3.06 1.12
CA ILE A 98 -1.42 3.11 2.28
C ILE A 98 -0.24 2.20 1.94
N PRO A 99 0.90 2.75 1.50
CA PRO A 99 1.98 1.95 0.89
C PRO A 99 2.58 0.93 1.85
N GLU A 100 2.63 1.26 3.12
CA GLU A 100 3.18 0.47 4.18
C GLU A 100 2.64 -0.97 4.22
N SER A 101 1.31 -1.10 4.23
CA SER A 101 0.62 -2.40 4.27
C SER A 101 0.12 -2.84 2.90
N SER A 102 0.45 -2.11 1.84
CA SER A 102 -0.17 -2.26 0.52
C SER A 102 -1.70 -2.17 0.57
N LYS A 103 -2.23 -1.58 1.64
CA LYS A 103 -3.67 -1.45 1.88
C LYS A 103 -4.26 -0.43 0.91
N ARG A 104 -5.34 -0.81 0.27
CA ARG A 104 -6.10 0.08 -0.61
C ARG A 104 -7.49 0.28 -0.03
N GLU A 105 -7.89 1.53 0.04
CA GLU A 105 -9.20 1.92 0.55
C GLU A 105 -9.95 2.68 -0.53
N ARG A 106 -11.19 2.26 -0.79
CA ARG A 106 -12.14 3.02 -1.59
C ARG A 106 -13.25 3.53 -0.69
N ILE A 107 -13.34 4.84 -0.56
CA ILE A 107 -14.34 5.50 0.25
C ILE A 107 -15.27 6.28 -0.67
N GLN A 108 -16.58 6.11 -0.48
CA GLN A 108 -17.63 6.83 -1.20
C GLN A 108 -18.63 7.39 -0.21
N ILE A 109 -19.09 8.60 -0.47
CA ILE A 109 -20.09 9.27 0.35
C ILE A 109 -21.25 9.77 -0.52
N PRO A 110 -22.51 9.70 -0.03
CA PRO A 110 -23.66 10.17 -0.78
C PRO A 110 -23.66 11.68 -0.99
N ASN A 111 -23.25 12.44 0.02
CA ASN A 111 -23.13 13.88 -0.03
C ASN A 111 -21.65 14.28 -0.19
N ALA A 112 -21.37 15.17 -1.13
CA ALA A 112 -20.02 15.64 -1.36
C ALA A 112 -19.47 16.40 -0.14
N SER A 113 -18.19 16.22 0.17
CA SER A 113 -17.48 16.84 1.31
C SER A 113 -16.01 17.11 0.96
N SER A 114 -15.30 17.73 1.89
CA SER A 114 -13.85 17.95 1.75
C SER A 114 -13.04 16.66 1.88
N LEU A 115 -11.80 16.68 1.40
CA LEU A 115 -10.90 15.52 1.45
C LEU A 115 -10.63 15.06 2.89
N THR A 116 -10.67 15.96 3.87
CA THR A 116 -10.49 15.63 5.29
C THR A 116 -11.56 14.69 5.84
N PHE A 117 -12.76 14.71 5.27
CA PHE A 117 -13.85 13.81 5.65
C PHE A 117 -13.57 12.33 5.27
N PHE A 118 -12.65 12.09 4.35
CA PHE A 118 -12.30 10.75 3.88
C PHE A 118 -11.16 10.11 4.71
N ASP A 119 -10.91 10.56 5.92
CA ASP A 119 -9.81 10.10 6.77
C ASP A 119 -8.44 10.15 6.06
N PHE A 120 -8.32 11.07 5.08
CA PHE A 120 -7.09 11.23 4.34
C PHE A 120 -6.00 11.75 5.27
N ASN A 121 -5.03 10.89 5.53
CA ASN A 121 -3.81 11.28 6.23
C ASN A 121 -2.70 11.53 5.21
N ALA A 122 -2.37 12.78 5.01
CA ALA A 122 -1.31 13.20 4.08
C ALA A 122 0.06 12.60 4.39
N ASP A 123 0.28 12.22 5.63
CA ASP A 123 1.53 11.65 6.10
C ASP A 123 1.63 10.13 5.80
N GLU A 124 0.52 9.47 5.40
CA GLU A 124 0.47 8.01 5.24
C GLU A 124 -0.13 7.53 3.93
N SER A 125 -0.98 8.34 3.32
CA SER A 125 -1.81 7.91 2.20
C SER A 125 -1.41 8.58 0.89
N ILE A 126 -1.42 7.81 -0.19
CA ILE A 126 -1.31 8.30 -1.56
C ILE A 126 -2.69 8.26 -2.19
N VAL A 127 -3.17 9.39 -2.68
CA VAL A 127 -4.40 9.43 -3.46
C VAL A 127 -4.13 8.83 -4.84
N LYS A 128 -4.81 7.72 -5.14
CA LYS A 128 -4.71 7.04 -6.45
C LYS A 128 -5.86 7.40 -7.38
N ARG A 129 -7.01 7.72 -6.84
CA ARG A 129 -8.19 8.17 -7.59
C ARG A 129 -8.98 9.18 -6.78
N LEU A 130 -9.53 10.15 -7.48
CA LEU A 130 -10.39 11.16 -6.89
C LEU A 130 -11.60 11.40 -7.80
N THR A 131 -12.78 11.51 -7.20
CA THR A 131 -14.04 11.82 -7.92
C THR A 131 -14.78 12.92 -7.19
N GLY A 132 -15.25 13.91 -7.91
CA GLY A 132 -16.03 14.99 -7.32
C GLY A 132 -16.65 15.92 -8.37
N ALA A 133 -17.31 16.97 -7.88
CA ALA A 133 -17.83 18.05 -8.73
C ALA A 133 -16.70 19.03 -9.08
N VAL A 134 -16.72 19.53 -10.30
CA VAL A 134 -15.74 20.51 -10.76
C VAL A 134 -16.09 21.93 -10.28
N LYS A 135 -15.07 22.79 -10.17
CA LYS A 135 -15.18 24.22 -9.95
C LYS A 135 -16.07 24.86 -11.03
N GLU A 136 -16.72 25.96 -10.69
CA GLU A 136 -17.68 26.63 -11.58
C GLU A 136 -17.05 27.03 -12.92
N GLU A 137 -15.82 27.47 -12.91
CA GLU A 137 -15.05 27.89 -14.10
C GLU A 137 -14.84 26.79 -15.16
N TYR A 138 -15.00 25.50 -14.79
CA TYR A 138 -14.83 24.37 -15.71
C TYR A 138 -16.14 23.69 -16.12
N ARG A 139 -17.30 24.14 -15.59
CA ARG A 139 -18.60 23.48 -15.79
C ARG A 139 -19.12 23.53 -17.22
N ASP A 140 -18.61 24.44 -18.01
CA ASP A 140 -19.01 24.56 -19.43
C ASP A 140 -18.68 23.32 -20.24
N PHE A 141 -17.61 22.57 -19.87
CA PHE A 141 -17.16 21.38 -20.59
C PHE A 141 -16.92 20.15 -19.70
N LEU A 142 -16.87 20.31 -18.37
CA LEU A 142 -16.76 19.22 -17.39
C LEU A 142 -17.85 19.39 -16.33
N ARG A 143 -18.63 18.35 -16.04
CA ARG A 143 -19.60 18.40 -14.92
C ARG A 143 -19.04 17.73 -13.66
N ASN A 144 -18.58 16.49 -13.80
CA ASN A 144 -17.88 15.73 -12.77
C ASN A 144 -16.62 15.16 -13.40
N ALA A 145 -15.57 15.03 -12.61
CA ALA A 145 -14.34 14.42 -13.05
C ALA A 145 -13.96 13.28 -12.10
N THR A 146 -13.48 12.20 -12.68
CA THR A 146 -12.83 11.11 -11.97
C THR A 146 -11.45 10.93 -12.56
N GLY A 147 -10.43 11.15 -11.75
CA GLY A 147 -9.03 11.06 -12.15
C GLY A 147 -8.29 9.97 -11.39
N SER A 148 -7.57 9.18 -12.16
CA SER A 148 -6.54 8.24 -11.71
C SER A 148 -5.37 8.36 -12.70
N SER A 149 -4.80 7.27 -13.22
CA SER A 149 -3.93 7.33 -14.40
C SER A 149 -4.67 7.87 -15.62
N ASN A 150 -5.96 7.63 -15.71
CA ASN A 150 -6.83 8.17 -16.75
C ASN A 150 -7.84 9.18 -16.18
N LEU A 151 -8.34 10.06 -17.05
CA LEU A 151 -9.43 10.99 -16.74
C LEU A 151 -10.74 10.44 -17.31
N LYS A 152 -11.76 10.29 -16.45
CA LYS A 152 -13.13 9.94 -16.85
C LYS A 152 -14.05 11.11 -16.60
N PHE A 153 -14.79 11.52 -17.60
CA PHE A 153 -15.76 12.59 -17.48
C PHE A 153 -16.87 12.42 -18.55
N THR A 154 -17.96 13.12 -18.35
CA THR A 154 -19.04 13.20 -19.34
C THR A 154 -19.01 14.55 -20.01
N THR A 155 -19.07 14.56 -21.33
CA THR A 155 -19.16 15.77 -22.15
C THR A 155 -20.18 15.58 -23.27
N SER A 156 -20.74 16.68 -23.75
CA SER A 156 -21.58 16.74 -24.95
C SER A 156 -20.81 17.26 -26.17
N CYS A 157 -19.49 17.23 -26.12
CA CYS A 157 -18.60 17.72 -27.17
C CYS A 157 -18.75 16.90 -28.46
N ASP A 158 -18.89 17.60 -29.58
CA ASP A 158 -18.86 16.97 -30.90
C ASP A 158 -17.46 16.46 -31.27
N PRO A 159 -17.35 15.42 -32.12
CA PRO A 159 -16.06 14.90 -32.55
C PRO A 159 -15.10 15.97 -33.08
N HIS A 160 -15.60 16.97 -33.79
CA HIS A 160 -14.78 18.07 -34.34
C HIS A 160 -14.21 19.02 -33.29
N GLU A 161 -14.82 19.08 -32.11
CA GLU A 161 -14.40 19.91 -30.97
C GLU A 161 -13.40 19.19 -30.05
N LEU A 162 -13.20 17.88 -30.24
CA LEU A 162 -12.35 17.06 -29.35
C LEU A 162 -10.91 17.57 -29.25
N ILE A 163 -10.34 18.09 -30.35
CA ILE A 163 -8.98 18.65 -30.34
C ILE A 163 -8.92 19.87 -29.40
N ALA A 164 -9.90 20.77 -29.49
CA ALA A 164 -9.97 21.95 -28.62
C ALA A 164 -10.20 21.57 -27.16
N LEU A 165 -11.03 20.55 -26.91
CA LEU A 165 -11.24 20.01 -25.56
C LEU A 165 -9.95 19.40 -24.99
N CYS A 166 -9.25 18.59 -25.78
CA CYS A 166 -7.97 17.98 -25.36
C CYS A 166 -6.89 19.03 -25.10
N SER A 167 -6.83 20.12 -25.89
CA SER A 167 -5.91 21.24 -25.63
C SER A 167 -6.23 21.96 -24.32
N LYS A 168 -7.53 22.19 -24.01
CA LYS A 168 -7.95 22.72 -22.70
C LYS A 168 -7.51 21.78 -21.56
N LEU A 169 -7.74 20.47 -21.69
CA LEU A 169 -7.33 19.51 -20.69
C LEU A 169 -5.81 19.46 -20.50
N LEU A 170 -5.03 19.60 -21.58
CA LEU A 170 -3.57 19.66 -21.51
C LEU A 170 -3.10 20.91 -20.77
N THR A 171 -3.74 22.06 -21.02
CA THR A 171 -3.47 23.31 -20.31
C THR A 171 -3.76 23.17 -18.82
N ILE A 172 -4.87 22.53 -18.44
CA ILE A 172 -5.24 22.28 -17.05
C ILE A 172 -4.25 21.31 -16.40
N TYR A 173 -3.85 20.24 -17.09
CA TYR A 173 -2.86 19.28 -16.60
C TYR A 173 -1.52 19.95 -16.25
N LYS A 174 -1.09 20.94 -17.06
CA LYS A 174 0.15 21.69 -16.86
C LYS A 174 0.10 22.65 -15.66
N LYS A 175 -1.10 23.02 -15.15
CA LYS A 175 -1.27 23.89 -13.98
C LYS A 175 -0.77 23.22 -12.70
N ARG A 176 -0.51 24.07 -11.68
CA ARG A 176 -0.13 23.67 -10.31
C ARG A 176 -1.08 24.20 -9.24
N ASP A 177 -2.28 24.63 -9.63
CA ASP A 177 -3.26 25.20 -8.72
C ASP A 177 -3.68 24.21 -7.62
N TYR A 178 -3.56 22.89 -7.90
CA TYR A 178 -3.82 21.84 -6.94
C TYR A 178 -2.86 21.89 -5.72
N GLU A 179 -1.67 22.44 -5.88
CA GLU A 179 -0.70 22.60 -4.78
C GLU A 179 -1.22 23.52 -3.67
N ILE A 180 -2.08 24.48 -4.06
CA ILE A 180 -2.77 25.39 -3.12
C ILE A 180 -4.03 24.73 -2.57
N SER A 181 -4.82 24.09 -3.44
CA SER A 181 -6.10 23.46 -3.06
C SER A 181 -5.94 22.19 -2.23
N PHE A 182 -4.82 21.47 -2.42
CA PHE A 182 -4.51 20.18 -1.79
C PHE A 182 -3.03 20.14 -1.32
N PRO A 183 -2.60 21.02 -0.42
CA PRO A 183 -1.18 21.16 -0.04
C PRO A 183 -0.58 19.88 0.55
N ASN A 184 -1.41 19.07 1.17
CA ASN A 184 -0.99 17.84 1.83
C ASN A 184 -0.70 16.66 0.87
N LEU A 185 -0.97 16.80 -0.43
CA LEU A 185 -0.67 15.76 -1.41
C LEU A 185 0.77 15.79 -1.93
N GLN A 186 1.61 16.69 -1.43
CA GLN A 186 2.96 16.95 -1.96
C GLN A 186 4.08 16.16 -1.27
N ASN A 187 3.80 15.45 -0.18
CA ASN A 187 4.83 14.72 0.57
C ASN A 187 5.45 13.58 -0.23
N ILE A 188 4.73 13.05 -1.22
CA ILE A 188 5.15 11.95 -2.07
C ILE A 188 4.91 12.35 -3.53
N SER A 189 5.99 12.55 -4.27
CA SER A 189 5.95 13.02 -5.66
C SER A 189 6.46 11.96 -6.61
N PRO A 190 5.77 11.73 -7.73
CA PRO A 190 6.20 10.77 -8.72
C PRO A 190 7.42 11.23 -9.52
N ILE A 191 8.29 10.32 -9.86
CA ILE A 191 9.48 10.55 -10.67
C ILE A 191 9.13 10.38 -12.15
N LYS A 192 9.54 11.37 -12.97
CA LYS A 192 9.33 11.37 -14.42
C LYS A 192 10.64 11.37 -15.21
N ASP A 193 11.77 11.66 -14.56
CA ASP A 193 13.09 11.68 -15.21
C ASP A 193 13.53 10.24 -15.55
N PRO A 194 13.65 9.90 -16.85
CA PRO A 194 14.03 8.55 -17.26
C PRO A 194 15.40 8.13 -16.76
N THR A 195 16.32 9.08 -16.55
CA THR A 195 17.67 8.81 -16.06
C THR A 195 17.61 8.35 -14.61
N ILE A 196 16.84 9.07 -13.77
CA ILE A 196 16.64 8.71 -12.37
C ILE A 196 15.90 7.36 -12.28
N ILE A 197 14.86 7.16 -13.08
CA ILE A 197 14.12 5.88 -13.12
C ILE A 197 15.07 4.73 -13.46
N SER A 198 15.92 4.90 -14.46
CA SER A 198 16.90 3.87 -14.87
C SER A 198 17.90 3.56 -13.75
N GLU A 199 18.39 4.59 -13.03
CA GLU A 199 19.27 4.39 -11.87
C GLU A 199 18.54 3.62 -10.75
N LEU A 200 17.29 3.98 -10.44
CA LEU A 200 16.49 3.32 -9.40
C LEU A 200 16.12 1.87 -9.79
N ASP A 201 15.86 1.62 -11.05
CA ASP A 201 15.61 0.27 -11.58
C ASP A 201 16.82 -0.65 -11.43
N GLN A 202 18.03 -0.10 -11.46
CA GLN A 202 19.24 -0.85 -11.15
C GLN A 202 19.27 -1.28 -9.68
N TYR A 203 18.92 -0.38 -8.74
CA TYR A 203 18.78 -0.76 -7.34
C TYR A 203 17.71 -1.83 -7.11
N LEU A 204 16.60 -1.76 -7.85
CA LEU A 204 15.57 -2.80 -7.80
C LEU A 204 16.10 -4.16 -8.25
N LEU A 205 16.86 -4.20 -9.35
CA LEU A 205 17.47 -5.43 -9.87
C LEU A 205 18.50 -5.99 -8.89
N GLU A 206 19.35 -5.14 -8.31
CA GLU A 206 20.31 -5.54 -7.28
C GLU A 206 19.60 -6.07 -6.02
N ALA A 207 18.53 -5.40 -5.56
CA ALA A 207 17.73 -5.85 -4.43
C ALA A 207 17.09 -7.22 -4.69
N TYR A 208 16.59 -7.45 -5.90
CA TYR A 208 16.04 -8.75 -6.29
C TYR A 208 17.10 -9.84 -6.24
N ASN A 209 18.28 -9.60 -6.82
CA ASN A 209 19.38 -10.56 -6.90
C ASN A 209 20.01 -10.87 -5.52
N ASN A 210 20.04 -9.87 -4.63
CA ASN A 210 20.57 -9.99 -3.28
C ASN A 210 19.55 -10.51 -2.26
N ASN A 211 18.35 -10.87 -2.68
CA ASN A 211 17.25 -11.26 -1.78
C ASN A 211 16.98 -10.21 -0.69
N ASP A 212 16.93 -8.90 -1.10
CA ASP A 212 16.67 -7.82 -0.15
C ASP A 212 15.30 -8.01 0.51
N ILE A 213 15.30 -7.97 1.83
CA ILE A 213 14.10 -8.14 2.66
C ILE A 213 13.08 -7.01 2.49
N ASN A 214 13.52 -5.82 2.02
CA ASN A 214 12.63 -4.68 1.79
C ASN A 214 11.90 -4.77 0.43
N LEU A 215 12.29 -5.73 -0.44
CA LEU A 215 11.62 -5.96 -1.71
C LEU A 215 10.49 -6.98 -1.53
N THR A 216 9.26 -6.54 -1.80
CA THR A 216 8.07 -7.39 -1.68
C THR A 216 7.20 -7.32 -2.93
N LEU A 217 6.21 -8.21 -3.04
CA LEU A 217 5.18 -8.15 -4.07
C LEU A 217 3.82 -7.85 -3.44
N GLY A 218 3.00 -7.11 -4.16
CA GLY A 218 1.61 -6.84 -3.83
C GLY A 218 0.72 -6.83 -5.08
N ILE A 219 -0.59 -6.84 -4.89
CA ILE A 219 -1.54 -6.67 -6.00
C ILE A 219 -1.71 -5.17 -6.25
N PRO A 220 -1.48 -4.68 -7.50
CA PRO A 220 -1.51 -3.24 -7.79
C PRO A 220 -2.91 -2.63 -7.87
N ASP A 221 -3.98 -3.33 -7.49
CA ASP A 221 -5.35 -2.80 -7.53
C ASP A 221 -6.21 -3.34 -6.38
N ILE A 222 -7.43 -2.81 -6.25
CA ILE A 222 -8.42 -3.31 -5.29
C ILE A 222 -9.03 -4.59 -5.87
N VAL A 223 -8.90 -5.67 -5.11
CA VAL A 223 -9.44 -6.99 -5.48
C VAL A 223 -10.72 -7.24 -4.69
N ASP A 224 -11.72 -7.80 -5.36
CA ASP A 224 -12.92 -8.30 -4.72
C ASP A 224 -12.65 -9.67 -4.10
N TYR A 225 -12.49 -9.69 -2.78
CA TYR A 225 -12.27 -10.91 -1.99
C TYR A 225 -13.56 -11.67 -1.66
N SER A 226 -14.73 -11.23 -2.13
CA SER A 226 -16.00 -11.95 -1.92
C SER A 226 -16.07 -13.28 -2.68
N THR A 227 -15.22 -13.45 -3.68
CA THR A 227 -15.05 -14.70 -4.43
C THR A 227 -13.69 -15.30 -4.13
N ASN A 228 -13.61 -16.63 -4.01
CA ASN A 228 -12.33 -17.31 -3.91
C ASN A 228 -11.47 -16.98 -5.14
N PHE A 229 -10.23 -16.61 -4.90
CA PHE A 229 -9.27 -16.38 -5.98
C PHE A 229 -7.96 -17.08 -5.65
N LYS A 230 -7.16 -17.30 -6.68
CA LYS A 230 -5.82 -17.84 -6.57
C LYS A 230 -4.85 -17.01 -7.38
N ILE A 231 -3.59 -17.11 -7.04
CA ILE A 231 -2.49 -16.41 -7.70
C ILE A 231 -1.71 -17.38 -8.55
N ARG A 232 -1.33 -16.95 -9.75
CA ARG A 232 -0.44 -17.69 -10.64
C ARG A 232 0.57 -16.74 -11.28
N TYR A 233 1.84 -17.12 -11.24
CA TYR A 233 2.90 -16.41 -11.96
C TYR A 233 3.04 -16.96 -13.37
N HIS A 234 3.30 -16.08 -14.32
CA HIS A 234 3.44 -16.43 -15.73
C HIS A 234 4.66 -15.72 -16.34
N CYS A 235 5.46 -16.47 -17.12
CA CYS A 235 6.57 -15.94 -17.87
C CYS A 235 6.65 -16.68 -19.24
N SER A 236 6.65 -15.92 -20.34
CA SER A 236 6.63 -16.45 -21.71
C SER A 236 5.55 -17.54 -21.88
N HIS A 237 5.94 -18.81 -22.01
CA HIS A 237 5.02 -19.94 -22.16
C HIS A 237 4.90 -20.79 -20.87
N LYS A 238 5.59 -20.40 -19.79
CA LYS A 238 5.61 -21.12 -18.53
C LYS A 238 4.69 -20.46 -17.51
N ARG A 239 4.06 -21.29 -16.67
CA ARG A 239 3.18 -20.86 -15.59
C ARG A 239 3.49 -21.62 -14.33
N SER A 240 3.36 -20.97 -13.16
CA SER A 240 3.53 -21.61 -11.87
C SER A 240 2.33 -22.49 -11.52
N LYS A 241 2.46 -23.27 -10.43
CA LYS A 241 1.30 -23.75 -9.67
C LYS A 241 0.48 -22.59 -9.16
N GLU A 242 -0.69 -22.87 -8.62
CA GLU A 242 -1.56 -21.89 -7.97
C GLU A 242 -1.14 -21.70 -6.52
N PHE A 243 -1.24 -20.44 -6.07
CA PHE A 243 -0.93 -20.03 -4.70
C PHE A 243 -2.14 -19.28 -4.13
N GLU A 244 -2.31 -19.35 -2.82
CA GLU A 244 -3.40 -18.67 -2.11
C GLU A 244 -3.14 -17.18 -1.94
N ASP A 245 -1.87 -16.75 -1.97
CA ASP A 245 -1.48 -15.36 -1.72
C ASP A 245 -0.26 -14.94 -2.55
N VAL A 246 -0.05 -13.62 -2.65
CA VAL A 246 1.09 -13.02 -3.34
C VAL A 246 2.30 -13.00 -2.43
N PHE A 247 3.33 -13.71 -2.83
CA PHE A 247 4.60 -13.75 -2.09
C PHE A 247 5.79 -13.80 -3.04
N ILE A 248 6.80 -12.96 -2.82
CA ILE A 248 7.99 -12.89 -3.69
C ILE A 248 8.78 -14.21 -3.70
N GLY A 249 8.78 -14.93 -2.59
CA GLY A 249 9.40 -16.25 -2.50
C GLY A 249 8.79 -17.27 -3.46
N ASN A 250 7.45 -17.25 -3.63
CA ASN A 250 6.74 -18.11 -4.59
C ASN A 250 7.13 -17.79 -6.04
N TYR A 251 7.32 -16.50 -6.35
CA TYR A 251 7.79 -16.08 -7.68
C TYR A 251 9.24 -16.53 -7.92
N ARG A 252 10.13 -16.39 -6.94
CA ARG A 252 11.52 -16.86 -7.04
C ARG A 252 11.58 -18.40 -7.19
N GLU A 253 10.80 -19.14 -6.41
CA GLU A 253 10.68 -20.60 -6.52
C GLU A 253 10.27 -21.01 -7.93
N PHE A 254 9.25 -20.35 -8.49
CA PHE A 254 8.79 -20.61 -9.86
C PHE A 254 9.88 -20.36 -10.91
N LEU A 255 10.64 -19.25 -10.80
CA LEU A 255 11.72 -18.96 -11.74
C LEU A 255 12.86 -20.00 -11.61
N ASN A 256 13.24 -20.41 -10.40
CA ASN A 256 14.24 -21.42 -10.16
C ASN A 256 13.82 -22.76 -10.77
N GLN A 257 12.59 -23.22 -10.52
CA GLN A 257 12.05 -24.45 -11.11
C GLN A 257 11.96 -24.38 -12.65
N SER A 258 11.74 -23.18 -13.16
CA SER A 258 11.67 -22.91 -14.60
C SER A 258 13.04 -22.70 -15.24
N GLN A 259 14.14 -22.65 -14.48
CA GLN A 259 15.50 -22.34 -14.92
C GLN A 259 15.58 -21.00 -15.66
N ILE A 260 14.91 -19.98 -15.11
CA ILE A 260 14.87 -18.62 -15.66
C ILE A 260 15.68 -17.70 -14.76
N ASN A 261 16.73 -17.12 -15.31
CA ASN A 261 17.52 -16.09 -14.64
C ASN A 261 17.00 -14.70 -15.01
N ILE A 262 17.04 -13.79 -14.07
CA ILE A 262 16.71 -12.37 -14.28
C ILE A 262 18.03 -11.62 -14.46
N GLU A 263 18.29 -11.19 -15.68
CA GLU A 263 19.50 -10.44 -16.05
C GLU A 263 19.21 -8.96 -16.29
N ASP A 264 17.95 -8.65 -16.62
CA ASP A 264 17.51 -7.32 -17.03
C ASP A 264 16.17 -6.97 -16.39
N ILE A 265 16.06 -5.70 -15.98
CA ILE A 265 14.85 -5.12 -15.37
C ILE A 265 13.60 -5.27 -16.27
N SER A 266 13.76 -5.21 -17.60
CA SER A 266 12.64 -5.35 -18.54
C SER A 266 11.98 -6.71 -18.46
N THR A 267 12.67 -7.72 -17.94
CA THR A 267 12.12 -9.07 -17.72
C THR A 267 10.93 -9.05 -16.77
N PHE A 268 10.97 -8.21 -15.74
CA PHE A 268 9.84 -8.07 -14.80
C PHE A 268 8.59 -7.46 -15.46
N SER A 269 8.75 -6.67 -16.51
CA SER A 269 7.63 -6.14 -17.29
C SER A 269 7.05 -7.18 -18.27
N LYS A 270 7.81 -8.24 -18.62
CA LYS A 270 7.38 -9.36 -19.47
C LYS A 270 6.73 -10.48 -18.67
N HIS A 271 7.06 -10.60 -17.41
CA HIS A 271 6.45 -11.56 -16.48
C HIS A 271 5.18 -10.99 -15.88
N SER A 272 4.23 -11.82 -15.54
CA SER A 272 2.95 -11.39 -14.99
C SER A 272 2.48 -12.22 -13.81
N LEU A 273 1.75 -11.53 -12.94
CA LEU A 273 0.96 -12.08 -11.85
C LEU A 273 -0.49 -12.11 -12.32
N HIS A 274 -1.09 -13.28 -12.31
CA HIS A 274 -2.48 -13.48 -12.70
C HIS A 274 -3.32 -13.75 -11.43
N ILE A 275 -4.46 -13.08 -11.34
CA ILE A 275 -5.53 -13.41 -10.41
C ILE A 275 -6.51 -14.33 -11.16
N LEU A 276 -6.77 -15.49 -10.56
CA LEU A 276 -7.63 -16.51 -11.14
C LEU A 276 -8.95 -16.57 -10.38
N ASP A 277 -10.02 -16.94 -11.07
CA ASP A 277 -11.30 -17.29 -10.46
C ASP A 277 -11.28 -18.72 -9.88
N GLU A 278 -12.38 -19.14 -9.28
CA GLU A 278 -12.59 -20.49 -8.71
C GLU A 278 -12.36 -21.62 -9.72
N ASN A 279 -12.53 -21.34 -11.00
CA ASN A 279 -12.37 -22.30 -12.08
C ASN A 279 -10.96 -22.27 -12.69
N GLY A 280 -10.03 -21.48 -12.14
CA GLY A 280 -8.68 -21.31 -12.62
C GLY A 280 -8.56 -20.42 -13.87
N ASN A 281 -9.63 -19.68 -14.24
CA ASN A 281 -9.58 -18.74 -15.35
C ASN A 281 -9.00 -17.41 -14.90
N LYS A 282 -8.23 -16.77 -15.77
CA LYS A 282 -7.64 -15.47 -15.52
C LYS A 282 -8.73 -14.38 -15.45
N ARG A 283 -8.86 -13.73 -14.30
CA ARG A 283 -9.68 -12.52 -14.10
C ARG A 283 -8.88 -11.27 -14.44
N GLU A 284 -7.70 -11.14 -13.83
CA GLU A 284 -6.85 -9.96 -13.91
C GLU A 284 -5.40 -10.37 -14.12
N SER A 285 -4.60 -9.45 -14.62
CA SER A 285 -3.18 -9.68 -14.90
C SER A 285 -2.41 -8.39 -14.70
N TYR A 286 -1.33 -8.47 -13.94
CA TYR A 286 -0.41 -7.37 -13.68
C TYR A 286 1.00 -7.80 -14.04
N THR A 287 1.83 -6.88 -14.51
CA THR A 287 3.27 -7.19 -14.67
C THR A 287 3.91 -7.35 -13.29
N ILE A 288 4.96 -8.16 -13.21
CA ILE A 288 5.71 -8.29 -11.95
C ILE A 288 6.33 -6.96 -11.55
N TYR A 289 6.78 -6.15 -12.53
CA TYR A 289 7.29 -4.80 -12.26
C TYR A 289 6.26 -3.91 -11.54
N ARG A 290 5.00 -3.93 -11.96
CA ARG A 290 3.92 -3.20 -11.28
C ARG A 290 3.59 -3.74 -9.89
N SER A 291 3.83 -5.01 -9.68
CA SER A 291 3.54 -5.69 -8.42
C SER A 291 4.62 -5.47 -7.35
N PHE A 292 5.79 -4.93 -7.72
CA PHE A 292 6.84 -4.65 -6.75
C PHE A 292 6.48 -3.49 -5.80
N LEU A 293 6.89 -3.70 -4.54
CA LEU A 293 6.92 -2.70 -3.48
C LEU A 293 8.35 -2.65 -2.97
N PHE A 294 9.01 -1.50 -3.09
CA PHE A 294 10.42 -1.38 -2.75
C PHE A 294 10.79 0.03 -2.29
N ASP A 295 11.52 0.12 -1.19
CA ASP A 295 12.07 1.36 -0.64
C ASP A 295 13.58 1.38 -0.84
N CYS A 296 14.11 2.48 -1.37
CA CYS A 296 15.56 2.68 -1.47
C CYS A 296 15.96 4.13 -1.22
N LYS A 297 17.26 4.32 -0.91
CA LYS A 297 17.90 5.63 -0.86
C LYS A 297 18.87 5.77 -2.03
N HIS A 298 18.77 6.87 -2.77
CA HIS A 298 19.67 7.19 -3.87
C HIS A 298 20.07 8.66 -3.81
N LYS A 299 21.38 8.95 -3.85
CA LYS A 299 21.94 10.33 -3.77
C LYS A 299 21.38 11.15 -2.60
N GLY A 300 21.20 10.51 -1.44
CA GLY A 300 20.68 11.15 -0.21
C GLY A 300 19.16 11.32 -0.15
N LYS A 301 18.44 11.01 -1.22
CA LYS A 301 16.97 11.08 -1.29
C LYS A 301 16.33 9.70 -1.10
N SER A 302 15.11 9.69 -0.57
CA SER A 302 14.32 8.46 -0.38
C SER A 302 13.33 8.27 -1.50
N TYR A 303 13.25 7.04 -1.99
CA TYR A 303 12.37 6.64 -3.10
C TYR A 303 11.56 5.41 -2.73
N HIS A 304 10.38 5.33 -3.31
CA HIS A 304 9.45 4.21 -3.18
C HIS A 304 8.94 3.77 -4.55
N LEU A 305 8.99 2.47 -4.83
CA LEU A 305 8.34 1.87 -6.00
C LEU A 305 7.00 1.28 -5.60
N ASN A 306 5.96 1.68 -6.30
CA ASN A 306 4.62 1.12 -6.14
C ASN A 306 3.82 1.27 -7.45
N ASP A 307 3.08 0.25 -7.81
CA ASP A 307 2.24 0.21 -9.02
C ASP A 307 3.02 0.59 -10.30
N GLY A 308 4.28 0.12 -10.38
CA GLY A 308 5.17 0.38 -11.51
C GLY A 308 5.66 1.81 -11.63
N SER A 309 5.48 2.64 -10.60
CA SER A 309 5.90 4.03 -10.58
C SER A 309 6.83 4.30 -9.40
N TRP A 310 7.90 5.02 -9.67
CA TRP A 310 8.80 5.52 -8.64
C TRP A 310 8.29 6.84 -8.08
N PHE A 311 8.33 6.96 -6.76
CA PHE A 311 7.97 8.16 -6.03
C PHE A 311 9.17 8.64 -5.23
N GLN A 312 9.41 9.94 -5.24
CA GLN A 312 10.34 10.58 -4.32
C GLN A 312 9.57 11.07 -3.10
N ILE A 313 10.13 10.84 -1.93
CA ILE A 313 9.59 11.35 -0.68
C ILE A 313 10.26 12.70 -0.38
N ASN A 314 9.47 13.68 0.02
CA ASN A 314 9.95 15.03 0.28
C ASN A 314 10.93 15.03 1.48
N ASP A 315 12.11 15.65 1.31
CA ASP A 315 13.14 15.69 2.34
C ASP A 315 12.65 16.41 3.61
N ASN A 316 11.89 17.51 3.49
CA ASN A 316 11.29 18.20 4.64
C ASN A 316 10.32 17.30 5.42
N PHE A 317 9.63 16.40 4.71
CA PHE A 317 8.75 15.42 5.36
C PHE A 317 9.56 14.35 6.10
N ILE A 318 10.69 13.92 5.54
CA ILE A 318 11.62 12.99 6.22
C ILE A 318 12.21 13.62 7.48
N ASP A 319 12.61 14.88 7.41
CA ASP A 319 13.12 15.62 8.56
C ASP A 319 12.03 15.79 9.65
N LYS A 320 10.79 16.09 9.23
CA LYS A 320 9.64 16.12 10.15
C LYS A 320 9.45 14.79 10.85
N LEU A 321 9.43 13.68 10.09
CA LEU A 321 9.30 12.33 10.67
C LEU A 321 10.42 12.05 11.68
N LYS A 322 11.66 12.41 11.34
CA LYS A 322 12.80 12.22 12.22
C LYS A 322 12.66 13.01 13.52
N ASN A 323 12.29 14.28 13.43
CA ASN A 323 12.14 15.16 14.59
C ASN A 323 11.01 14.68 15.53
N GLU A 324 9.92 14.13 15.00
CA GLU A 324 8.82 13.61 15.80
C GLU A 324 9.10 12.20 16.37
N LEU A 325 9.84 11.36 15.64
CA LEU A 325 10.04 9.95 16.01
C LEU A 325 11.30 9.69 16.83
N ASP A 326 12.43 10.36 16.54
CA ASP A 326 13.70 10.10 17.25
C ASP A 326 13.61 10.24 18.76
N PRO A 327 12.80 11.17 19.31
CA PRO A 327 12.58 11.25 20.78
C PRO A 327 11.91 10.02 21.40
N LEU A 328 11.23 9.18 20.60
CA LEU A 328 10.60 7.95 21.07
C LEU A 328 11.62 6.81 21.25
N PHE A 329 12.79 6.91 20.62
CA PHE A 329 13.81 5.88 20.67
C PHE A 329 14.63 6.02 21.96
N ILE A 330 14.67 4.93 22.72
CA ILE A 330 15.48 4.82 23.93
C ILE A 330 16.77 4.09 23.62
N ASP A 331 17.87 4.55 24.21
CA ASP A 331 19.21 3.98 23.96
C ASP A 331 19.45 2.67 24.74
N ASN A 332 18.80 2.52 25.90
CA ASN A 332 18.96 1.38 26.79
C ASN A 332 17.61 0.94 27.34
N HIS A 333 17.50 -0.35 27.63
CA HIS A 333 16.38 -0.96 28.33
C HIS A 333 16.95 -2.01 29.31
N ASP A 334 16.52 -1.95 30.57
CA ASP A 334 17.07 -2.77 31.66
C ASP A 334 16.67 -4.26 31.59
N ILE A 335 15.58 -4.58 30.88
CA ILE A 335 15.05 -5.95 30.77
C ILE A 335 15.33 -6.53 29.39
N LEU A 336 15.12 -5.77 28.30
CA LEU A 336 15.31 -6.27 26.94
C LEU A 336 16.79 -6.36 26.59
N CYS A 337 17.27 -7.55 26.40
CA CYS A 337 18.66 -7.87 26.05
C CYS A 337 18.83 -8.16 24.53
N ASP A 338 20.06 -8.26 24.07
CA ASP A 338 20.38 -8.64 22.69
C ASP A 338 19.79 -10.02 22.34
N CYS A 339 19.28 -10.18 21.13
CA CYS A 339 18.61 -11.40 20.68
C CYS A 339 19.59 -12.43 20.13
N ASN A 340 19.59 -13.62 20.75
CA ASN A 340 20.35 -14.80 20.31
C ASN A 340 19.41 -15.97 19.92
N LYS A 341 18.10 -15.71 19.80
CA LYS A 341 17.08 -16.73 19.53
C LYS A 341 16.58 -16.64 18.11
N LYS A 342 16.21 -17.80 17.54
CA LYS A 342 15.71 -17.87 16.15
C LYS A 342 14.29 -17.34 16.01
N ARG A 343 13.46 -17.53 17.02
CA ARG A 343 12.03 -17.22 17.01
C ARG A 343 11.68 -16.15 18.07
N GLU A 344 10.61 -15.41 17.83
CA GLU A 344 10.11 -14.35 18.74
C GLU A 344 9.69 -14.94 20.10
N ASP A 345 8.92 -16.03 20.08
CA ASP A 345 8.44 -16.68 21.28
C ASP A 345 9.60 -17.25 22.16
N GLU A 346 10.66 -17.77 21.52
CA GLU A 346 11.88 -18.19 22.23
C GLU A 346 12.60 -16.99 22.85
N TYR A 347 12.61 -15.84 22.17
CA TYR A 347 13.22 -14.62 22.71
C TYR A 347 12.41 -14.07 23.88
N ASN A 348 11.09 -14.00 23.76
CA ASN A 348 10.20 -13.52 24.82
C ASN A 348 10.33 -14.38 26.10
N SER A 349 10.33 -15.70 25.95
CA SER A 349 10.56 -16.63 27.08
C SER A 349 11.94 -16.45 27.68
N TYR A 350 12.99 -16.31 26.85
CA TYR A 350 14.36 -16.11 27.33
C TYR A 350 14.52 -14.81 28.13
N VAL A 351 13.88 -13.72 27.70
CA VAL A 351 13.87 -12.43 28.44
C VAL A 351 13.25 -12.63 29.82
N CYS A 352 12.13 -13.34 29.93
CA CYS A 352 11.51 -13.64 31.22
C CYS A 352 12.42 -14.45 32.14
N ASP A 353 13.05 -15.48 31.60
CA ASP A 353 13.92 -16.39 32.39
C ASP A 353 15.23 -15.72 32.85
N SER A 354 15.73 -14.75 32.03
CA SER A 354 17.02 -14.08 32.28
C SER A 354 16.91 -12.73 32.97
N SER A 355 15.69 -12.28 33.25
CA SER A 355 15.46 -10.97 33.89
C SER A 355 16.01 -10.91 35.33
N PRO A 356 16.37 -9.71 35.84
CA PRO A 356 16.78 -9.53 37.22
C PRO A 356 15.70 -10.03 38.20
N LYS A 357 16.11 -10.69 39.28
CA LYS A 357 15.18 -11.29 40.26
C LYS A 357 14.23 -10.29 40.94
N ASP A 358 14.63 -9.04 40.97
CA ASP A 358 13.82 -7.95 41.57
C ASP A 358 12.82 -7.33 40.58
N SER A 359 12.83 -7.77 39.30
CA SER A 359 11.90 -7.31 38.29
C SER A 359 10.64 -8.17 38.28
N ILE A 360 9.47 -7.51 38.29
CA ILE A 360 8.18 -8.18 38.16
C ILE A 360 7.74 -8.07 36.70
N LEU A 361 7.70 -9.20 36.00
CA LEU A 361 7.26 -9.30 34.63
C LEU A 361 6.62 -10.65 34.32
N TYR A 362 5.75 -10.66 33.30
CA TYR A 362 5.08 -11.85 32.81
C TYR A 362 5.20 -11.94 31.29
N CYS A 363 5.39 -13.16 30.76
CA CYS A 363 5.31 -13.46 29.33
C CYS A 363 3.84 -13.72 28.95
N LEU A 364 3.29 -12.90 28.08
CA LEU A 364 1.90 -12.94 27.62
C LEU A 364 1.78 -13.24 26.14
N ASP A 365 2.89 -13.62 25.49
CA ASP A 365 2.92 -14.02 24.07
C ASP A 365 1.84 -15.07 23.79
N LYS A 366 1.05 -14.88 22.72
CA LYS A 366 -0.07 -15.74 22.33
C LYS A 366 -1.22 -15.86 23.36
N LYS A 367 -1.27 -15.01 24.37
CA LYS A 367 -2.40 -14.92 25.28
C LYS A 367 -3.41 -13.91 24.78
N SER A 368 -4.70 -14.06 25.14
CA SER A 368 -5.75 -13.18 24.63
C SER A 368 -6.52 -12.54 25.80
N ILE A 369 -6.77 -11.23 25.65
CA ILE A 369 -7.65 -10.45 26.51
C ILE A 369 -8.93 -10.04 25.80
N ALA A 370 -9.23 -10.60 24.64
CA ALA A 370 -10.43 -10.25 23.87
C ALA A 370 -11.71 -10.49 24.69
N PRO A 371 -12.68 -9.56 24.66
CA PRO A 371 -14.00 -9.78 25.23
C PRO A 371 -14.71 -10.97 24.59
N GLN A 372 -15.70 -11.51 25.27
CA GLN A 372 -16.47 -12.62 24.72
C GLN A 372 -17.09 -12.28 23.36
N GLY A 373 -16.91 -13.18 22.37
CA GLY A 373 -17.43 -13.00 21.01
C GLY A 373 -16.56 -12.17 20.07
N GLN A 374 -15.39 -11.74 20.50
CA GLN A 374 -14.41 -11.03 19.64
C GLN A 374 -13.24 -11.94 19.27
N SER A 375 -12.56 -11.58 18.16
CA SER A 375 -11.31 -12.22 17.74
C SER A 375 -10.24 -12.06 18.83
N ALA A 376 -9.28 -13.00 18.88
CA ALA A 376 -8.18 -12.93 19.83
C ALA A 376 -7.40 -11.60 19.71
N ILE A 377 -7.16 -10.97 20.86
CA ILE A 377 -6.36 -9.75 20.98
C ILE A 377 -5.28 -10.00 22.01
N GLU A 378 -4.03 -9.98 21.60
CA GLU A 378 -2.89 -10.10 22.50
C GLU A 378 -2.67 -8.79 23.25
N PRO A 379 -2.51 -8.83 24.58
CA PRO A 379 -2.23 -7.62 25.36
C PRO A 379 -0.84 -7.05 25.08
N CYS A 380 0.16 -7.91 25.00
CA CYS A 380 1.57 -7.65 24.73
C CYS A 380 2.34 -8.98 24.76
N ASP A 381 3.60 -8.97 24.34
CA ASP A 381 4.49 -10.12 24.49
C ASP A 381 4.97 -10.25 25.94
N LEU A 382 5.37 -9.12 26.53
CA LEU A 382 5.78 -9.03 27.94
C LEU A 382 5.07 -7.88 28.63
N ILE A 383 4.60 -8.07 29.85
CA ILE A 383 4.16 -6.98 30.72
C ILE A 383 5.18 -6.81 31.85
N ILE A 384 5.66 -5.58 32.05
CA ILE A 384 6.68 -5.25 33.07
C ILE A 384 6.10 -4.22 34.04
N LEU A 385 6.21 -4.52 35.34
CA LEU A 385 5.81 -3.56 36.38
C LEU A 385 6.88 -2.47 36.51
N ARG A 386 6.46 -1.23 36.34
CA ARG A 386 7.24 -0.05 36.64
C ARG A 386 6.60 0.70 37.80
N GLU A 387 7.35 1.62 38.42
CA GLU A 387 6.90 2.38 39.57
C GLU A 387 5.48 2.97 39.42
N ASN A 388 5.22 3.60 38.24
CA ASN A 388 3.96 4.31 38.01
C ASN A 388 3.14 3.78 36.82
N VAL A 389 3.64 2.80 36.07
CA VAL A 389 2.97 2.30 34.86
C VAL A 389 3.16 0.80 34.70
N ALA A 390 2.20 0.14 34.04
CA ALA A 390 2.39 -1.20 33.48
C ALA A 390 2.94 -1.03 32.04
N GLU A 391 4.16 -1.47 31.82
CA GLU A 391 4.82 -1.40 30.54
C GLU A 391 4.42 -2.59 29.67
N LEU A 392 3.74 -2.34 28.56
CA LEU A 392 3.31 -3.30 27.56
C LEU A 392 4.38 -3.36 26.49
N VAL A 393 5.14 -4.45 26.42
CA VAL A 393 6.23 -4.63 25.47
C VAL A 393 5.75 -5.51 24.31
N HIS A 394 5.92 -5.02 23.10
CA HIS A 394 5.67 -5.76 21.86
C HIS A 394 6.99 -5.93 21.12
N ASN A 395 7.38 -7.15 20.84
CA ASN A 395 8.64 -7.48 20.20
C ASN A 395 8.44 -7.97 18.76
N LYS A 396 9.36 -7.63 17.85
CA LYS A 396 9.33 -8.12 16.48
C LYS A 396 10.70 -8.41 15.92
N ILE A 397 10.88 -9.62 15.40
CA ILE A 397 12.06 -10.01 14.62
C ILE A 397 11.81 -9.65 13.16
N SER A 398 11.84 -8.39 12.83
CA SER A 398 11.71 -7.95 11.43
C SER A 398 11.92 -6.45 11.31
N THR A 399 12.42 -6.03 10.13
CA THR A 399 12.40 -4.63 9.69
C THR A 399 11.56 -4.44 8.43
N ARG A 400 10.76 -5.43 8.03
CA ARG A 400 9.81 -5.30 6.91
C ARG A 400 8.69 -4.36 7.30
N SER A 401 8.31 -3.45 6.40
CA SER A 401 7.26 -2.46 6.68
C SER A 401 5.96 -3.08 7.17
N ALA A 402 5.45 -4.10 6.49
CA ALA A 402 4.20 -4.76 6.88
C ALA A 402 4.27 -5.38 8.29
N SER A 403 5.40 -6.00 8.66
CA SER A 403 5.58 -6.61 9.98
C SER A 403 5.64 -5.56 11.09
N LEU A 404 6.34 -4.44 10.84
CA LEU A 404 6.45 -3.33 11.80
C LEU A 404 5.11 -2.62 11.98
N SER A 405 4.34 -2.45 10.90
CA SER A 405 2.99 -1.87 11.00
C SER A 405 2.06 -2.72 11.82
N HIS A 406 2.13 -4.03 11.64
CA HIS A 406 1.37 -4.95 12.48
C HIS A 406 1.77 -4.79 13.95
N LEU A 407 3.06 -4.75 14.26
CA LEU A 407 3.58 -4.50 15.61
C LEU A 407 3.03 -3.20 16.22
N PHE A 408 3.12 -2.09 15.48
CA PHE A 408 2.67 -0.78 15.99
C PHE A 408 1.16 -0.77 16.23
N ASN A 409 0.38 -1.38 15.34
CA ASN A 409 -1.07 -1.50 15.51
C ASN A 409 -1.44 -2.44 16.67
N GLN A 410 -0.69 -3.50 16.94
CA GLN A 410 -0.91 -4.35 18.13
C GLN A 410 -0.84 -3.52 19.40
N GLY A 411 0.19 -2.67 19.57
CA GLY A 411 0.32 -1.81 20.75
C GLY A 411 -0.84 -0.81 20.90
N VAL A 412 -1.32 -0.22 19.79
CA VAL A 412 -2.49 0.66 19.82
C VAL A 412 -3.75 -0.10 20.20
N ASN A 413 -3.99 -1.25 19.59
CA ASN A 413 -5.20 -2.05 19.80
C ASN A 413 -5.27 -2.57 21.24
N SER A 414 -4.17 -3.11 21.77
CA SER A 414 -4.11 -3.61 23.14
C SER A 414 -4.33 -2.49 24.17
N ALA A 415 -3.67 -1.35 23.99
CA ALA A 415 -3.84 -0.19 24.85
C ALA A 415 -5.27 0.36 24.81
N THR A 416 -5.88 0.40 23.63
CA THR A 416 -7.26 0.87 23.42
C THR A 416 -8.26 -0.04 24.14
N ILE A 417 -8.15 -1.36 23.94
CA ILE A 417 -9.10 -2.30 24.54
C ILE A 417 -8.96 -2.36 26.05
N LEU A 418 -7.74 -2.34 26.57
CA LEU A 418 -7.50 -2.29 28.03
C LEU A 418 -8.07 -1.03 28.66
N ARG A 419 -8.06 0.10 27.95
CA ARG A 419 -8.62 1.35 28.45
C ARG A 419 -10.15 1.37 28.43
N GLN A 420 -10.76 0.76 27.42
CA GLN A 420 -12.20 0.86 27.15
C GLN A 420 -13.02 -0.28 27.75
N ASN A 421 -12.42 -1.46 27.92
CA ASN A 421 -13.17 -2.67 28.26
C ASN A 421 -12.75 -3.25 29.63
N PRO A 422 -13.66 -3.25 30.63
CA PRO A 422 -13.39 -3.83 31.95
C PRO A 422 -13.09 -5.34 31.90
N GLU A 423 -13.80 -6.12 31.07
CA GLU A 423 -13.58 -7.56 30.91
C GLU A 423 -12.15 -7.87 30.46
N SER A 424 -11.60 -7.04 29.53
CA SER A 424 -10.21 -7.19 29.08
C SER A 424 -9.20 -6.90 30.21
N LYS A 425 -9.50 -5.95 31.10
CA LYS A 425 -8.67 -5.71 32.28
C LYS A 425 -8.69 -6.90 33.24
N ASP A 426 -9.86 -7.45 33.49
CA ASP A 426 -10.01 -8.61 34.39
C ASP A 426 -9.27 -9.83 33.82
N LYS A 427 -9.39 -10.09 32.50
CA LYS A 427 -8.60 -11.12 31.83
C LYS A 427 -7.10 -10.87 31.91
N LEU A 428 -6.65 -9.61 31.77
CA LEU A 428 -5.23 -9.28 31.97
C LEU A 428 -4.78 -9.61 33.38
N LYS A 429 -5.57 -9.25 34.42
CA LYS A 429 -5.28 -9.58 35.81
C LYS A 429 -5.22 -11.09 36.04
N GLU A 430 -6.11 -11.87 35.43
CA GLU A 430 -6.06 -13.33 35.48
C GLU A 430 -4.76 -13.88 34.87
N LEU A 431 -4.34 -13.36 33.70
CA LEU A 431 -3.12 -13.79 33.00
C LEU A 431 -1.84 -13.53 33.80
N ILE A 432 -1.83 -12.51 34.67
CA ILE A 432 -0.72 -12.20 35.56
C ILE A 432 -0.95 -12.74 37.00
N ASN A 433 -1.82 -13.75 37.16
CA ASN A 433 -2.13 -14.40 38.42
C ASN A 433 -2.61 -13.44 39.52
N HIS A 434 -3.35 -12.39 39.17
CA HIS A 434 -3.85 -11.36 40.06
C HIS A 434 -2.73 -10.69 40.88
N ASP A 435 -1.55 -10.51 40.32
CA ASP A 435 -0.44 -9.84 40.97
C ASP A 435 -0.84 -8.43 41.42
N SER A 436 -0.88 -8.22 42.72
CA SER A 436 -1.36 -6.95 43.30
C SER A 436 -0.49 -5.75 42.93
N GLY A 437 0.77 -5.98 42.57
CA GLY A 437 1.68 -4.93 42.10
C GLY A 437 1.16 -4.20 40.87
N PHE A 438 0.43 -4.88 39.98
CA PHE A 438 -0.15 -4.29 38.75
C PHE A 438 -1.56 -3.68 38.96
N ASN A 439 -2.25 -3.97 40.02
CA ASN A 439 -3.66 -3.60 40.17
C ASN A 439 -3.89 -2.08 40.02
N ASN A 440 -3.06 -1.26 40.69
CA ASN A 440 -3.19 0.18 40.64
C ASN A 440 -3.00 0.73 39.22
N GLN A 441 -2.01 0.23 38.48
CA GLN A 441 -1.71 0.66 37.13
C GLN A 441 -2.81 0.23 36.13
N ILE A 442 -3.29 -1.00 36.25
CA ILE A 442 -4.35 -1.53 35.36
C ILE A 442 -5.67 -0.79 35.61
N ASP A 443 -6.07 -0.64 36.86
CA ASP A 443 -7.34 0.01 37.23
C ASP A 443 -7.37 1.48 36.82
N ASN A 444 -6.25 2.18 36.95
CA ASN A 444 -6.12 3.60 36.60
C ASN A 444 -5.69 3.83 35.13
N ASN A 445 -5.61 2.81 34.28
CA ASN A 445 -5.16 2.91 32.89
C ASN A 445 -3.75 3.53 32.74
N GLN A 446 -2.87 3.23 33.67
CA GLN A 446 -1.49 3.73 33.64
C GLN A 446 -0.61 2.77 32.86
N TYR A 447 -0.59 2.94 31.55
CA TYR A 447 0.19 2.12 30.62
C TYR A 447 1.29 2.91 29.93
N CYS A 448 2.36 2.21 29.57
CA CYS A 448 3.37 2.63 28.60
C CYS A 448 3.49 1.54 27.56
N VAL A 449 3.66 1.89 26.30
CA VAL A 449 3.88 0.92 25.21
C VAL A 449 5.32 0.99 24.76
N THR A 450 6.01 -0.16 24.77
CA THR A 450 7.39 -0.27 24.29
C THR A 450 7.44 -1.25 23.10
N TYR A 451 7.96 -0.76 21.99
CA TYR A 451 8.20 -1.56 20.79
C TYR A 451 9.65 -2.03 20.74
N GLY A 452 9.88 -3.32 20.93
CA GLY A 452 11.18 -3.97 20.79
C GLY A 452 11.41 -4.46 19.36
N ILE A 453 12.28 -3.79 18.60
CA ILE A 453 12.56 -4.13 17.21
C ILE A 453 13.91 -4.85 17.14
N ILE A 454 13.88 -6.15 16.86
CA ILE A 454 15.06 -7.01 16.78
C ILE A 454 15.63 -6.91 15.37
N SER A 455 16.83 -6.31 15.25
CA SER A 455 17.47 -6.09 13.96
C SER A 455 18.98 -5.90 14.07
N ASN A 456 19.70 -6.09 12.95
CA ASN A 456 21.15 -5.82 12.84
C ASN A 456 21.47 -4.38 12.41
N LYS A 457 20.46 -3.50 12.32
CA LYS A 457 20.66 -2.11 11.92
C LYS A 457 21.30 -1.29 13.03
N ASP A 458 22.03 -0.24 12.66
CA ASP A 458 22.73 0.63 13.60
C ASP A 458 21.71 1.40 14.48
N ARG A 459 21.73 1.15 15.78
CA ARG A 459 20.85 1.78 16.77
C ARG A 459 20.96 3.32 16.78
N ARG A 460 22.13 3.86 16.44
CA ARG A 460 22.37 5.31 16.41
C ARG A 460 21.56 6.03 15.34
N LEU A 461 21.11 5.32 14.33
CA LEU A 461 20.26 5.86 13.27
C LEU A 461 18.82 6.09 13.73
N LYS A 462 18.42 5.56 14.89
CA LYS A 462 17.07 5.70 15.46
C LYS A 462 15.98 5.46 14.39
N SER A 463 15.08 6.41 14.18
CA SER A 463 14.02 6.29 13.18
C SER A 463 14.54 6.06 11.76
N ASP A 464 15.75 6.55 11.42
CA ASP A 464 16.37 6.33 10.10
C ASP A 464 16.74 4.86 9.84
N SER A 465 16.76 4.00 10.87
CA SER A 465 16.91 2.55 10.74
C SER A 465 15.65 1.87 10.18
N LEU A 466 14.49 2.51 10.27
CA LEU A 466 13.21 1.96 9.82
C LEU A 466 12.90 2.36 8.37
N PRO A 467 12.23 1.49 7.60
CA PRO A 467 11.66 1.86 6.31
C PRO A 467 10.74 3.08 6.44
N ILE A 468 10.65 3.89 5.39
CA ILE A 468 9.93 5.17 5.44
C ILE A 468 8.45 5.00 5.83
N PHE A 469 7.78 3.99 5.30
CA PHE A 469 6.37 3.75 5.62
C PHE A 469 6.17 3.18 7.03
N SER A 470 7.14 2.43 7.56
CA SER A 470 7.13 2.02 8.97
C SER A 470 7.23 3.24 9.89
N ARG A 471 8.02 4.27 9.52
CA ARG A 471 8.07 5.53 10.27
C ARG A 471 6.72 6.26 10.24
N MET A 472 6.05 6.28 9.08
CA MET A 472 4.73 6.89 8.94
C MET A 472 3.70 6.19 9.82
N SER A 473 3.71 4.86 9.85
CA SER A 473 2.84 4.08 10.73
C SER A 473 3.16 4.29 12.21
N LEU A 474 4.44 4.28 12.57
CA LEU A 474 4.85 4.56 13.93
C LEU A 474 4.37 5.94 14.38
N LEU A 475 4.49 6.96 13.51
CA LEU A 475 4.02 8.31 13.81
C LEU A 475 2.51 8.35 14.07
N ARG A 476 1.72 7.68 13.23
CA ARG A 476 0.27 7.56 13.44
C ARG A 476 -0.06 6.90 14.78
N CYS A 477 0.54 5.73 15.01
CA CYS A 477 0.33 4.99 16.26
C CYS A 477 0.78 5.80 17.48
N ALA A 478 1.89 6.52 17.38
CA ALA A 478 2.38 7.41 18.42
C ALA A 478 1.40 8.53 18.73
N ARG A 479 0.86 9.18 17.71
CA ARG A 479 -0.16 10.24 17.90
C ARG A 479 -1.42 9.67 18.53
N THR A 480 -1.88 8.48 18.12
CA THR A 480 -3.06 7.84 18.71
C THR A 480 -2.84 7.52 20.19
N LEU A 481 -1.70 6.93 20.54
CA LEU A 481 -1.37 6.62 21.94
C LEU A 481 -1.17 7.89 22.78
N SER A 482 -0.58 8.94 22.21
CA SER A 482 -0.44 10.25 22.88
C SER A 482 -1.79 10.89 23.19
N LEU A 483 -2.78 10.79 22.29
CA LEU A 483 -4.17 11.23 22.57
C LEU A 483 -4.80 10.45 23.73
N MET A 484 -4.38 9.23 23.97
CA MET A 484 -4.76 8.43 25.13
C MET A 484 -3.88 8.68 26.37
N ASN A 485 -2.94 9.61 26.30
CA ASN A 485 -1.99 9.91 27.36
C ASN A 485 -1.09 8.72 27.73
N ILE A 486 -0.76 7.88 26.74
CA ILE A 486 0.10 6.70 26.86
C ILE A 486 1.47 7.02 26.26
N LYS A 487 2.52 6.87 27.08
CA LYS A 487 3.91 7.04 26.63
C LYS A 487 4.32 5.89 25.72
N ILE A 488 5.14 6.21 24.73
CA ILE A 488 5.70 5.24 23.77
C ILE A 488 7.20 5.24 23.88
N ASN A 489 7.78 4.06 23.86
CA ASN A 489 9.22 3.86 23.68
C ASN A 489 9.45 2.94 22.49
N VAL A 490 10.53 3.14 21.75
CA VAL A 490 11.03 2.24 20.73
C VAL A 490 12.44 1.84 21.12
N PHE A 491 12.68 0.55 21.22
CA PHE A 491 14.00 0.03 21.55
C PHE A 491 14.49 -0.89 20.43
N LEU A 492 15.65 -0.54 19.84
CA LEU A 492 16.29 -1.36 18.82
C LEU A 492 17.13 -2.44 19.50
N ILE A 493 16.67 -3.67 19.44
CA ILE A 493 17.34 -4.83 20.01
C ILE A 493 18.32 -5.37 18.98
N LYS A 494 19.59 -5.55 19.39
CA LYS A 494 20.60 -6.13 18.51
C LYS A 494 20.30 -7.60 18.23
N ASP A 495 20.24 -7.94 16.95
CA ASP A 495 20.09 -9.31 16.50
C ASP A 495 21.47 -9.96 16.26
N ASN A 496 21.81 -10.93 17.07
CA ASN A 496 23.06 -11.69 16.93
C ASN A 496 22.90 -12.97 16.08
N VAL A 497 21.68 -13.21 15.53
CA VAL A 497 21.40 -14.38 14.70
C VAL A 497 21.60 -14.04 13.22
N ASN A 498 22.34 -14.88 12.50
CA ASN A 498 22.46 -14.74 11.04
C ASN A 498 21.20 -15.32 10.35
N ARG A 499 20.21 -14.44 10.06
CA ARG A 499 18.93 -14.86 9.48
C ARG A 499 18.96 -15.13 7.98
N LYS A 500 20.05 -14.75 7.28
CA LYS A 500 20.21 -15.07 5.84
C LYS A 500 20.27 -16.55 5.53
N GLN A 501 20.44 -17.39 6.55
CA GLN A 501 20.48 -18.85 6.43
C GLN A 501 19.17 -19.53 6.86
N LEU A 502 18.14 -18.78 7.26
CA LEU A 502 16.89 -19.30 7.84
C LEU A 502 15.66 -19.06 6.97
N ASP A 503 15.79 -18.29 5.85
CA ASP A 503 14.71 -18.03 4.87
C ASP A 503 14.77 -18.96 3.66
#